data_aa7d038be2edeb448b6729697174f497
#
_entry.id   aa7d038be2edeb448b6729697174f497
#
_cell.length_a   1.000
_cell.length_b   1.000
_cell.length_c   1.000
_cell.angle_alpha   90.00
_cell.angle_beta   90.00
_cell.angle_gamma   90.00
#
_symmetry.space_group_name_H-M   'P 1'
#
loop_
_entity.id
_entity.type
_entity.pdbx_description
1 polymer ?
#
loop_
_entity_poly.entity_id
_entity_poly.type
_entity_poly.pdbx_seq_one_letter_code
_entity_poly.pdbx_strand_id
1 'polypeptide(L)'
;MNVIYKPDANKKGSEIVIINDFHLMQQLVHGKIEAHNIGHNVVMICNEDGKLIDMDYTLTDPDYGIIVGPILFVGENEDDFCSLSGRQAEYIRERYGAQL
;
A
#
# COMPACT_ATOMS: atom_id res chain seq x y z
N MET A 1 -4.45 13.59 1.60
CA MET A 1 -3.76 13.07 0.39
C MET A 1 -4.53 11.92 -0.24
N ASN A 2 -4.46 11.82 -1.53
CA ASN A 2 -5.08 10.73 -2.28
C ASN A 2 -4.17 9.51 -2.24
N VAL A 3 -4.73 8.37 -1.84
CA VAL A 3 -4.00 7.11 -1.71
C VAL A 3 -4.84 5.97 -2.29
N ILE A 4 -4.25 4.79 -2.45
CA ILE A 4 -4.99 3.58 -2.77
C ILE A 4 -4.89 2.65 -1.57
N TYR A 5 -6.04 2.14 -1.10
CA TYR A 5 -6.11 1.21 0.02
C TYR A 5 -6.71 -0.11 -0.42
N LYS A 6 -5.99 -1.20 -0.15
CA LYS A 6 -6.44 -2.57 -0.42
C LYS A 6 -6.50 -3.34 0.90
N PRO A 7 -7.70 -3.50 1.48
CA PRO A 7 -7.85 -4.10 2.82
C PRO A 7 -7.60 -5.60 2.87
N ASP A 8 -7.91 -6.33 1.79
CA ASP A 8 -7.69 -7.78 1.71
C ASP A 8 -7.72 -8.25 0.24
N ALA A 9 -7.46 -9.55 0.02
CA ALA A 9 -7.41 -10.13 -1.32
C ALA A 9 -8.77 -10.08 -2.06
N ASN A 10 -9.87 -10.03 -1.32
CA ASN A 10 -11.21 -10.10 -1.89
C ASN A 10 -11.83 -8.74 -2.19
N LYS A 11 -11.19 -7.67 -1.76
CA LYS A 11 -11.65 -6.30 -1.98
C LYS A 11 -10.70 -5.57 -2.88
N LYS A 12 -11.25 -4.85 -3.86
CA LYS A 12 -10.45 -4.03 -4.77
C LYS A 12 -9.71 -2.94 -4.02
N GLY A 13 -8.51 -2.62 -4.47
CA GLY A 13 -7.81 -1.42 -4.06
C GLY A 13 -8.60 -0.20 -4.51
N SER A 14 -8.97 0.64 -3.57
CA SER A 14 -9.81 1.82 -3.81
C SER A 14 -9.05 3.10 -3.52
N GLU A 15 -9.30 4.12 -4.34
CA GLU A 15 -8.78 5.46 -4.05
C GLU A 15 -9.57 6.06 -2.91
N ILE A 16 -8.86 6.47 -1.88
CA ILE A 16 -9.43 7.16 -0.71
C ILE A 16 -8.60 8.40 -0.40
N VAL A 17 -9.17 9.29 0.40
CA VAL A 17 -8.47 10.49 0.88
C VAL A 17 -8.21 10.33 2.37
N ILE A 18 -6.95 10.50 2.77
CA ILE A 18 -6.54 10.46 4.18
C ILE A 18 -5.67 11.66 4.52
N ILE A 19 -5.58 11.99 5.79
CA ILE A 19 -4.55 12.91 6.28
C ILE A 19 -3.19 12.18 6.30
N ASN A 20 -2.11 12.92 6.17
CA ASN A 20 -0.76 12.36 6.29
C ASN A 20 -0.41 12.21 7.77
N ASP A 21 -0.88 11.13 8.37
CA ASP A 21 -0.76 10.84 9.79
C ASP A 21 -0.26 9.41 9.98
N PHE A 22 0.87 9.29 10.65
CA PHE A 22 1.52 8.01 10.90
C PHE A 22 0.64 7.04 11.71
N HIS A 23 -0.08 7.55 12.72
CA HIS A 23 -0.98 6.71 13.53
C HIS A 23 -2.15 6.17 12.71
N LEU A 24 -2.69 6.98 11.79
CA LEU A 24 -3.75 6.53 10.90
C LEU A 24 -3.25 5.42 9.98
N MET A 25 -2.04 5.56 9.43
CA MET A 25 -1.44 4.53 8.59
C MET A 25 -1.24 3.22 9.35
N GLN A 26 -0.78 3.30 10.60
CA GLN A 26 -0.68 2.13 11.47
C GLN A 26 -2.03 1.46 11.69
N GLN A 27 -3.09 2.24 11.89
CA GLN A 27 -4.45 1.70 12.03
C GLN A 27 -4.90 1.00 10.75
N LEU A 28 -4.63 1.61 9.59
CA LEU A 28 -5.04 1.05 8.30
C LEU A 28 -4.36 -0.28 7.98
N VAL A 29 -3.12 -0.49 8.43
CA VAL A 29 -2.39 -1.75 8.23
C VAL A 29 -2.36 -2.63 9.47
N HIS A 30 -3.07 -2.24 10.52
CA HIS A 30 -3.26 -3.00 11.77
C HIS A 30 -1.99 -3.21 12.58
N GLY A 31 -1.06 -2.27 12.56
CA GLY A 31 0.15 -2.34 13.36
C GLY A 31 1.31 -1.53 12.79
N LYS A 32 2.52 -1.91 13.18
CA LYS A 32 3.72 -1.23 12.70
C LYS A 32 3.80 -1.30 11.17
N ILE A 33 4.20 -0.20 10.55
CA ILE A 33 4.31 -0.13 9.10
C ILE A 33 5.69 -0.55 8.61
N GLU A 34 5.70 -1.21 7.45
CA GLU A 34 6.86 -1.46 6.64
C GLU A 34 6.62 -0.81 5.28
N ALA A 35 7.60 -0.06 4.78
CA ALA A 35 7.47 0.71 3.55
C ALA A 35 8.42 0.15 2.48
N HIS A 36 7.87 -0.12 1.30
CA HIS A 36 8.62 -0.61 0.15
C HIS A 36 8.47 0.34 -1.02
N ASN A 37 9.57 0.83 -1.55
CA ASN A 37 9.55 1.62 -2.78
C ASN A 37 9.33 0.67 -3.97
N ILE A 38 8.27 0.91 -4.73
CA ILE A 38 7.92 0.07 -5.89
C ILE A 38 8.17 0.76 -7.23
N GLY A 39 8.90 1.86 -7.22
CA GLY A 39 9.18 2.66 -8.42
C GLY A 39 8.20 3.80 -8.61
N HIS A 40 8.53 4.74 -9.50
CA HIS A 40 7.69 5.89 -9.84
C HIS A 40 7.33 6.78 -8.65
N ASN A 41 8.19 6.82 -7.63
CA ASN A 41 7.93 7.53 -6.38
C ASN A 41 6.64 7.06 -5.69
N VAL A 42 6.35 5.77 -5.79
CA VAL A 42 5.25 5.12 -5.09
C VAL A 42 5.81 4.24 -3.99
N VAL A 43 5.22 4.33 -2.82
CA VAL A 43 5.55 3.50 -1.66
C VAL A 43 4.38 2.61 -1.31
N MET A 44 4.66 1.32 -1.17
CA MET A 44 3.71 0.34 -0.67
C MET A 44 3.92 0.17 0.83
N ILE A 45 2.90 0.44 1.61
CA ILE A 45 2.93 0.34 3.07
C ILE A 45 2.11 -0.88 3.49
N CYS A 46 2.70 -1.74 4.29
CA CYS A 46 2.05 -2.93 4.83
C CYS A 46 2.44 -3.13 6.29
N ASN A 47 1.88 -4.17 6.93
CA ASN A 47 2.20 -4.50 8.30
C ASN A 47 3.59 -5.15 8.38
N GLU A 48 4.48 -4.59 9.20
CA GLU A 48 5.85 -5.09 9.38
C GLU A 48 5.90 -6.55 9.86
N ASP A 49 4.96 -6.92 10.72
CA ASP A 49 4.92 -8.25 11.35
C ASP A 49 3.87 -9.17 10.73
N GLY A 50 3.28 -8.80 9.59
CA GLY A 50 2.13 -9.51 9.02
C GLY A 50 2.33 -11.01 8.86
N LYS A 51 3.50 -11.43 8.38
CA LYS A 51 3.82 -12.86 8.21
C LYS A 51 4.02 -13.57 9.54
N LEU A 52 4.57 -12.88 10.54
CA LEU A 52 4.79 -13.44 11.88
C LEU A 52 3.48 -13.67 12.63
N ILE A 53 2.48 -12.85 12.38
CA ILE A 53 1.16 -12.94 13.03
C ILE A 53 0.10 -13.61 12.14
N ASP A 54 0.53 -14.27 11.07
CA ASP A 54 -0.33 -15.03 10.15
C ASP A 54 -1.47 -14.22 9.53
N MET A 55 -1.19 -13.00 9.10
CA MET A 55 -2.17 -12.24 8.32
C MET A 55 -2.45 -12.92 6.98
N ASP A 56 -3.68 -12.80 6.51
CA ASP A 56 -4.10 -13.40 5.25
C ASP A 56 -3.38 -12.81 4.04
N TYR A 57 -3.17 -13.63 3.04
CA TYR A 57 -2.61 -13.24 1.74
C TYR A 57 -3.44 -12.12 1.11
N THR A 58 -2.77 -11.12 0.56
CA THR A 58 -3.42 -10.02 -0.15
C THR A 58 -3.08 -10.02 -1.63
N LEU A 59 -1.79 -9.94 -1.97
CA LEU A 59 -1.32 -9.99 -3.36
C LEU A 59 0.13 -10.44 -3.43
N THR A 60 0.61 -10.69 -4.64
CA THR A 60 2.02 -10.98 -4.91
C THR A 60 2.63 -9.81 -5.68
N ASP A 61 3.67 -9.22 -5.09
CA ASP A 61 4.44 -8.17 -5.74
C ASP A 61 5.57 -8.80 -6.57
N PRO A 62 5.84 -8.29 -7.80
CA PRO A 62 6.88 -8.88 -8.66
C PRO A 62 8.30 -8.83 -8.08
N ASP A 63 8.58 -7.86 -7.19
CA ASP A 63 9.91 -7.71 -6.60
C ASP A 63 9.98 -8.19 -5.15
N TYR A 64 8.92 -8.00 -4.38
CA TYR A 64 8.90 -8.30 -2.94
C TYR A 64 8.20 -9.61 -2.58
N GLY A 65 7.56 -10.26 -3.56
CA GLY A 65 6.88 -11.53 -3.34
C GLY A 65 5.53 -11.37 -2.64
N ILE A 66 5.17 -12.33 -1.81
CA ILE A 66 3.87 -12.39 -1.15
C ILE A 66 3.74 -11.26 -0.12
N ILE A 67 2.67 -10.49 -0.25
CA ILE A 67 2.29 -9.43 0.70
C ILE A 67 1.03 -9.87 1.41
N VAL A 68 1.02 -9.77 2.73
CA VAL A 68 -0.10 -10.17 3.59
C VAL A 68 -0.67 -8.97 4.34
N GLY A 69 -1.94 -9.06 4.70
CA GLY A 69 -2.64 -7.98 5.40
C GLY A 69 -3.01 -6.80 4.53
N PRO A 70 -3.60 -5.75 5.12
CA PRO A 70 -3.98 -4.55 4.41
C PRO A 70 -2.78 -3.82 3.81
N ILE A 71 -2.97 -3.23 2.64
CA ILE A 71 -1.92 -2.51 1.92
C ILE A 71 -2.40 -1.09 1.61
N LEU A 72 -1.50 -0.12 1.85
CA LEU A 72 -1.71 1.27 1.52
C LEU A 72 -0.64 1.73 0.53
N PHE A 73 -1.06 2.31 -0.59
CA PHE A 73 -0.15 2.89 -1.57
C PHE A 73 -0.19 4.41 -1.48
N VAL A 74 0.96 5.02 -1.32
CA VAL A 74 1.12 6.47 -1.21
C VAL A 74 2.18 6.97 -2.18
N GLY A 75 2.16 8.27 -2.49
CA GLY A 75 3.26 8.90 -3.19
C GLY A 75 4.38 9.26 -2.22
N GLU A 76 5.57 9.46 -2.75
CA GLU A 76 6.73 9.93 -1.99
C GLU A 76 7.37 11.12 -2.68
N ASN A 77 7.63 12.18 -1.92
CA ASN A 77 8.29 13.37 -2.41
C ASN A 77 9.36 13.79 -1.39
N GLU A 78 10.62 13.70 -1.81
CA GLU A 78 11.76 13.93 -0.93
C GLU A 78 11.70 12.99 0.29
N ASP A 79 11.51 13.53 1.49
CA ASP A 79 11.51 12.75 2.72
C ASP A 79 10.11 12.56 3.31
N ASP A 80 9.05 12.80 2.53
CA ASP A 80 7.69 12.74 3.03
C ASP A 80 6.75 12.00 2.07
N PHE A 81 5.68 11.46 2.63
CA PHE A 81 4.59 10.89 1.86
C PHE A 81 3.71 12.00 1.31
N CYS A 82 3.14 11.75 0.15
CA CYS A 82 2.26 12.71 -0.52
C CYS A 82 1.16 11.97 -1.29
N SER A 83 0.25 12.75 -1.87
CA SER A 83 -0.80 12.20 -2.73
C SER A 83 -0.23 11.45 -3.92
N LEU A 84 -0.89 10.37 -4.29
CA LEU A 84 -0.67 9.74 -5.58
C LEU A 84 -1.19 10.66 -6.69
N SER A 85 -0.42 10.79 -7.76
CA SER A 85 -0.92 11.37 -9.00
C SER A 85 -1.76 10.37 -9.78
N GLY A 86 -2.50 10.82 -10.78
CA GLY A 86 -3.23 9.92 -11.67
C GLY A 86 -2.33 8.90 -12.38
N ARG A 87 -1.13 9.33 -12.77
CA ARG A 87 -0.14 8.42 -13.40
C ARG A 87 0.39 7.38 -12.42
N GLN A 88 0.59 7.76 -11.17
CA GLN A 88 1.01 6.81 -10.13
C GLN A 88 -0.09 5.80 -9.82
N ALA A 89 -1.35 6.23 -9.75
CA ALA A 89 -2.47 5.33 -9.57
C ALA A 89 -2.58 4.34 -10.73
N GLU A 90 -2.39 4.80 -11.96
CA GLU A 90 -2.38 3.95 -13.15
C GLU A 90 -1.23 2.95 -13.12
N TYR A 91 -0.03 3.38 -12.72
CA TYR A 91 1.12 2.51 -12.56
C TYR A 91 0.84 1.38 -11.55
N ILE A 92 0.20 1.68 -10.43
CA ILE A 92 -0.17 0.68 -9.44
C ILE A 92 -1.15 -0.34 -10.04
N ARG A 93 -2.15 0.11 -10.79
CA ARG A 93 -3.11 -0.79 -11.46
C ARG A 93 -2.43 -1.68 -12.48
N GLU A 94 -1.49 -1.16 -13.25
CA GLU A 94 -0.73 -1.93 -14.24
C GLU A 94 0.19 -2.95 -13.56
N ARG A 95 0.84 -2.54 -12.47
CA ARG A 95 1.78 -3.40 -11.76
C ARG A 95 1.12 -4.66 -11.18
N TYR A 96 -0.07 -4.52 -10.63
CA TYR A 96 -0.76 -5.63 -9.97
C TYR A 96 -1.89 -6.24 -10.78
N GLY A 97 -2.38 -5.54 -11.79
CA GLY A 97 -3.45 -6.04 -12.66
C GLY A 97 -4.68 -6.45 -11.87
N ALA A 98 -5.19 -7.65 -12.16
CA ALA A 98 -6.39 -8.17 -11.51
C ALA A 98 -6.24 -8.40 -10.01
N GLN A 99 -5.02 -8.41 -9.46
CA GLN A 99 -4.79 -8.57 -8.03
C GLN A 99 -5.19 -7.32 -7.24
N LEU A 100 -5.17 -6.15 -7.87
CA LEU A 100 -5.55 -4.92 -7.21
C LEU A 100 -7.07 -4.84 -7.13
#